data_03070af008699e6b1a5096ac3d46a465
#
_entry.id   03070af008699e6b1a5096ac3d46a465
#
_cell.length_a   1.000
_cell.length_b   1.000
_cell.length_c   1.000
_cell.angle_alpha   90.00
_cell.angle_beta   90.00
_cell.angle_gamma   90.00
#
_symmetry.space_group_name_H-M   'P 1'
#
loop_
_entity.id
_entity.type
_entity.pdbx_description
1 polymer ?
#
loop_
_entity_poly.entity_id
_entity_poly.type
_entity_poly.pdbx_seq_one_letter_code
_entity_poly.pdbx_strand_id
1 'polypeptide(L)'
;MTRQNVDWRHVLGLATTVLAMSALVITDGLQWTSAPAYANERREERRDDRGDRRDDRGEARDTRQEGREAAREAKQECKKADDKSNRECRQEKRDTKDDARDAARDIKRD
;
A
#
# COMPACT_ATOMS: atom_id res chain seq x y z
N MET A 1 13.48 -51.88 -19.30
CA MET A 1 13.58 -50.79 -18.31
C MET A 1 14.68 -51.11 -17.34
N THR A 2 15.89 -50.70 -17.64
CA THR A 2 17.08 -50.93 -16.82
C THR A 2 17.27 -49.72 -15.87
N ARG A 3 17.05 -49.93 -14.59
CA ARG A 3 17.40 -48.96 -13.54
C ARG A 3 18.92 -48.92 -13.42
N GLN A 4 19.52 -47.78 -13.81
CA GLN A 4 20.91 -47.51 -13.47
C GLN A 4 21.00 -47.20 -11.98
N ASN A 5 21.59 -48.10 -11.21
CA ASN A 5 22.00 -47.85 -9.84
C ASN A 5 23.23 -46.93 -9.88
N VAL A 6 23.02 -45.64 -9.59
CA VAL A 6 24.11 -44.70 -9.41
C VAL A 6 24.74 -44.95 -8.04
N ASP A 7 25.99 -45.35 -8.06
CA ASP A 7 26.76 -45.69 -6.84
C ASP A 7 27.18 -44.40 -6.14
N TRP A 8 26.43 -44.02 -5.12
CA TRP A 8 26.56 -42.78 -4.35
C TRP A 8 27.86 -42.66 -3.52
N ARG A 9 28.61 -43.76 -3.44
CA ARG A 9 29.84 -43.80 -2.64
C ARG A 9 30.97 -42.97 -3.21
N HIS A 10 31.01 -42.75 -4.53
CA HIS A 10 32.05 -41.95 -5.18
C HIS A 10 31.70 -40.46 -5.25
N VAL A 11 30.42 -40.09 -5.09
CA VAL A 11 29.98 -38.69 -5.16
C VAL A 11 30.28 -37.97 -3.83
N LEU A 12 30.26 -38.66 -2.70
CA LEU A 12 30.53 -38.05 -1.40
C LEU A 12 32.01 -37.71 -1.17
N GLY A 13 32.92 -38.39 -1.86
CA GLY A 13 34.36 -38.14 -1.70
C GLY A 13 34.87 -36.85 -2.39
N LEU A 14 34.21 -36.40 -3.43
CA LEU A 14 34.60 -35.21 -4.20
C LEU A 14 33.98 -33.91 -3.63
N ALA A 15 32.90 -34.00 -2.91
CA ALA A 15 32.22 -32.84 -2.33
C ALA A 15 33.00 -32.24 -1.12
N THR A 16 33.75 -33.04 -0.40
CA THR A 16 34.47 -32.58 0.80
C THR A 16 35.73 -31.80 0.49
N THR A 17 36.38 -32.06 -0.64
CA THR A 17 37.61 -31.35 -1.03
C THR A 17 37.32 -29.95 -1.61
N VAL A 18 36.18 -29.76 -2.25
CA VAL A 18 35.80 -28.42 -2.80
C VAL A 18 35.36 -27.48 -1.69
N LEU A 19 34.72 -27.99 -0.62
CA LEU A 19 34.31 -27.15 0.52
C LEU A 19 35.49 -26.64 1.36
N ALA A 20 36.58 -27.36 1.42
CA ALA A 20 37.78 -26.95 2.17
C ALA A 20 38.55 -25.80 1.47
N MET A 21 38.52 -25.73 0.14
CA MET A 21 39.16 -24.66 -0.61
C MET A 21 38.33 -23.38 -0.69
N SER A 22 37.01 -23.48 -0.54
CA SER A 22 36.12 -22.30 -0.57
C SER A 22 36.14 -21.50 0.73
N ALA A 23 36.54 -22.10 1.84
CA ALA A 23 36.55 -21.43 3.14
C ALA A 23 37.68 -20.39 3.31
N LEU A 24 38.75 -20.48 2.53
CA LEU A 24 39.90 -19.59 2.64
C LEU A 24 39.80 -18.28 1.81
N VAL A 25 38.90 -18.21 0.87
CA VAL A 25 38.72 -17.02 0.01
C VAL A 25 37.65 -16.05 0.56
N ILE A 26 36.87 -16.51 1.53
CA ILE A 26 35.68 -15.77 2.03
C ILE A 26 36.03 -14.81 3.19
N THR A 27 37.20 -14.93 3.78
CA THR A 27 37.54 -14.14 5.00
C THR A 27 37.97 -12.72 4.71
N ASP A 28 38.45 -12.38 3.51
CA ASP A 28 38.88 -11.00 3.19
C ASP A 28 37.85 -10.16 2.41
N GLY A 29 36.75 -10.77 1.94
CA GLY A 29 35.79 -10.10 1.06
C GLY A 29 34.41 -9.83 1.66
N LEU A 30 34.06 -10.37 2.81
CA LEU A 30 32.75 -10.24 3.43
C LEU A 30 32.68 -9.18 4.54
N GLN A 31 33.46 -8.13 4.40
CA GLN A 31 33.04 -6.83 4.94
C GLN A 31 31.95 -6.21 4.04
N TRP A 32 31.09 -7.05 3.52
CA TRP A 32 29.85 -6.62 2.89
C TRP A 32 28.92 -6.14 3.97
N THR A 33 29.22 -4.88 4.43
CA THR A 33 28.13 -3.98 4.44
C THR A 33 26.89 -4.57 5.08
N SER A 34 26.88 -4.67 6.38
CA SER A 34 25.67 -4.29 7.07
C SER A 34 25.29 -2.94 6.45
N ALA A 35 24.34 -2.95 5.51
CA ALA A 35 23.79 -1.71 5.00
C ALA A 35 23.48 -0.89 6.26
N PRO A 36 24.04 0.30 6.40
CA PRO A 36 24.02 0.98 7.66
C PRO A 36 22.58 1.06 8.16
N ALA A 37 22.36 0.87 9.46
CA ALA A 37 21.03 0.77 10.06
C ALA A 37 20.07 1.88 9.58
N TYR A 38 20.61 3.08 9.37
CA TYR A 38 19.90 4.23 8.82
C TYR A 38 19.35 4.02 7.39
N ALA A 39 19.91 3.11 6.60
CA ALA A 39 19.37 2.81 5.26
C ALA A 39 18.11 1.93 5.34
N ASN A 40 18.00 1.11 6.35
CA ASN A 40 16.82 0.31 6.62
C ASN A 40 15.71 1.18 7.22
N GLU A 41 16.01 2.04 8.17
CA GLU A 41 15.07 3.02 8.72
C GLU A 41 14.45 3.87 7.62
N ARG A 42 15.25 4.43 6.71
CA ARG A 42 14.74 5.20 5.57
C ARG A 42 13.88 4.38 4.58
N ARG A 43 14.06 3.07 4.56
CA ARG A 43 13.22 2.21 3.73
C ARG A 43 11.88 1.92 4.40
N GLU A 44 11.89 1.75 5.70
CA GLU A 44 10.69 1.57 6.51
C GLU A 44 9.87 2.86 6.48
N GLU A 45 10.44 3.99 6.81
CA GLU A 45 9.80 5.30 6.71
C GLU A 45 9.13 5.53 5.35
N ARG A 46 9.82 5.23 4.25
CA ARG A 46 9.21 5.33 2.90
C ARG A 46 8.12 4.31 2.62
N ARG A 47 8.06 3.20 3.33
CA ARG A 47 6.96 2.25 3.21
C ARG A 47 5.74 2.74 3.98
N ASP A 48 5.97 3.27 5.15
CA ASP A 48 4.94 3.84 6.01
C ASP A 48 4.31 5.05 5.34
N ASP A 49 5.09 6.00 4.85
CA ASP A 49 4.62 7.13 4.04
C ASP A 49 3.77 6.71 2.83
N ARG A 50 4.09 5.57 2.22
CA ARG A 50 3.28 5.06 1.11
C ARG A 50 2.00 4.39 1.57
N GLY A 51 2.02 3.80 2.76
CA GLY A 51 0.86 3.27 3.45
C GLY A 51 -0.11 4.40 3.73
N ASP A 52 0.32 5.39 4.48
CA ASP A 52 -0.46 6.55 4.88
C ASP A 52 -1.12 7.24 3.68
N ARG A 53 -0.34 7.51 2.63
CA ARG A 53 -0.89 8.09 1.39
C ARG A 53 -1.90 7.22 0.64
N ARG A 54 -1.93 5.92 0.88
CA ARG A 54 -2.97 5.04 0.32
C ARG A 54 -4.23 5.11 1.15
N ASP A 55 -4.06 5.17 2.46
CA ASP A 55 -5.15 5.23 3.42
C ASP A 55 -5.86 6.59 3.29
N ASP A 56 -5.14 7.70 3.23
CA ASP A 56 -5.69 9.04 2.93
C ASP A 56 -6.48 9.06 1.61
N ARG A 57 -5.97 8.37 0.59
CA ARG A 57 -6.72 8.29 -0.68
C ARG A 57 -7.97 7.44 -0.58
N GLY A 58 -7.95 6.41 0.26
CA GLY A 58 -9.09 5.58 0.60
C GLY A 58 -10.15 6.44 1.27
N GLU A 59 -9.80 7.04 2.39
CA GLU A 59 -10.67 7.90 3.19
C GLU A 59 -11.27 9.06 2.38
N ALA A 60 -10.45 9.73 1.58
CA ALA A 60 -10.94 10.79 0.70
C ALA A 60 -11.90 10.31 -0.40
N ARG A 61 -11.87 9.04 -0.79
CA ARG A 61 -12.86 8.44 -1.70
C ARG A 61 -14.17 8.16 -0.98
N ASP A 62 -14.08 7.60 0.21
CA ASP A 62 -15.22 7.25 1.03
C ASP A 62 -15.98 8.52 1.42
N THR A 63 -15.30 9.56 1.90
CA THR A 63 -15.88 10.87 2.16
C THR A 63 -16.65 11.45 0.95
N ARG A 64 -16.11 11.30 -0.25
CA ARG A 64 -16.81 11.75 -1.47
C ARG A 64 -18.01 10.89 -1.82
N GLN A 65 -17.97 9.63 -1.50
CA GLN A 65 -19.08 8.72 -1.75
C GLN A 65 -20.22 9.01 -0.78
N GLU A 66 -19.94 9.12 0.50
CA GLU A 66 -20.88 9.51 1.54
C GLU A 66 -21.51 10.87 1.22
N GLY A 67 -20.72 11.86 0.83
CA GLY A 67 -21.24 13.16 0.42
C GLY A 67 -22.15 13.12 -0.81
N ARG A 68 -21.97 12.15 -1.72
CA ARG A 68 -22.91 11.95 -2.84
C ARG A 68 -24.22 11.35 -2.38
N GLU A 69 -24.16 10.45 -1.41
CA GLU A 69 -25.35 9.81 -0.85
C GLU A 69 -26.14 10.83 -0.02
N ALA A 70 -25.49 11.53 0.90
CA ALA A 70 -26.09 12.61 1.66
C ALA A 70 -26.73 13.69 0.75
N ALA A 71 -26.05 14.07 -0.32
CA ALA A 71 -26.60 15.02 -1.29
C ALA A 71 -27.83 14.50 -2.08
N ARG A 72 -27.97 13.18 -2.23
CA ARG A 72 -29.19 12.59 -2.83
C ARG A 72 -30.34 12.61 -1.84
N GLU A 73 -30.06 12.25 -0.60
CA GLU A 73 -31.02 12.24 0.50
C GLU A 73 -31.52 13.66 0.78
N ALA A 74 -30.65 14.63 0.97
CA ALA A 74 -31.01 16.04 1.14
C ALA A 74 -31.95 16.54 0.04
N LYS A 75 -31.68 16.17 -1.24
CA LYS A 75 -32.58 16.53 -2.35
C LYS A 75 -33.95 15.82 -2.26
N GLN A 76 -33.98 14.59 -1.80
CA GLN A 76 -35.24 13.85 -1.65
C GLN A 76 -36.07 14.43 -0.50
N GLU A 77 -35.44 14.72 0.62
CA GLU A 77 -36.06 15.33 1.78
C GLU A 77 -36.60 16.73 1.45
N CYS A 78 -35.80 17.55 0.80
CA CYS A 78 -36.19 18.86 0.35
C CYS A 78 -37.45 18.83 -0.56
N LYS A 79 -37.55 17.81 -1.43
CA LYS A 79 -38.72 17.60 -2.28
C LYS A 79 -39.95 17.10 -1.54
N LYS A 80 -39.76 16.34 -0.47
CA LYS A 80 -40.86 15.81 0.35
C LYS A 80 -41.43 16.88 1.27
N ALA A 81 -40.58 17.78 1.74
CA ALA A 81 -40.97 18.84 2.63
C ALA A 81 -41.88 19.90 1.97
N ASP A 82 -41.86 19.97 0.62
CA ASP A 82 -42.69 20.87 -0.22
C ASP A 82 -42.58 22.38 0.12
N ASP A 83 -41.70 22.73 1.04
CA ASP A 83 -41.50 24.08 1.53
C ASP A 83 -40.55 24.92 0.67
N LYS A 84 -39.73 24.23 -0.13
CA LYS A 84 -38.65 24.84 -0.91
C LYS A 84 -38.88 24.67 -2.42
N SER A 85 -38.44 25.63 -3.18
CA SER A 85 -38.45 25.54 -4.64
C SER A 85 -37.48 24.45 -5.14
N ASN A 86 -37.79 23.86 -6.30
CA ASN A 86 -36.89 22.90 -6.96
C ASN A 86 -35.49 23.47 -7.22
N ARG A 87 -35.35 24.78 -7.32
CA ARG A 87 -34.06 25.45 -7.50
C ARG A 87 -33.24 25.42 -6.22
N GLU A 88 -33.85 25.71 -5.10
CA GLU A 88 -33.22 25.65 -3.77
C GLU A 88 -32.77 24.26 -3.42
N CYS A 89 -33.61 23.24 -3.65
CA CYS A 89 -33.24 21.83 -3.43
C CYS A 89 -32.06 21.38 -4.32
N ARG A 90 -31.93 21.95 -5.51
CA ARG A 90 -30.76 21.66 -6.35
C ARG A 90 -29.51 22.37 -5.84
N GLN A 91 -29.66 23.53 -5.27
CA GLN A 91 -28.55 24.29 -4.71
C GLN A 91 -28.02 23.57 -3.47
N GLU A 92 -28.89 23.25 -2.52
CA GLU A 92 -28.54 22.49 -1.30
C GLU A 92 -27.78 21.18 -1.62
N LYS A 93 -28.24 20.45 -2.65
CA LYS A 93 -27.51 19.28 -3.15
C LYS A 93 -26.11 19.59 -3.65
N ARG A 94 -25.90 20.75 -4.29
CA ARG A 94 -24.57 21.13 -4.78
C ARG A 94 -23.66 21.50 -3.62
N ASP A 95 -24.17 22.27 -2.68
CA ASP A 95 -23.44 22.71 -1.50
C ASP A 95 -22.95 21.50 -0.69
N THR A 96 -23.83 20.55 -0.39
CA THR A 96 -23.45 19.26 0.28
C THR A 96 -22.34 18.51 -0.45
N LYS A 97 -22.38 18.50 -1.78
CA LYS A 97 -21.32 17.84 -2.56
C LYS A 97 -20.00 18.59 -2.56
N ASP A 98 -20.06 19.90 -2.52
CA ASP A 98 -18.88 20.74 -2.52
C ASP A 98 -18.20 20.68 -1.15
N ASP A 99 -18.96 20.69 -0.06
CA ASP A 99 -18.46 20.46 1.31
C ASP A 99 -17.72 19.11 1.43
N ALA A 100 -18.32 18.04 0.90
CA ALA A 100 -17.68 16.71 0.92
C ALA A 100 -16.41 16.65 0.03
N ARG A 101 -16.34 17.45 -1.02
CA ARG A 101 -15.12 17.56 -1.85
C ARG A 101 -14.02 18.32 -1.15
N ASP A 102 -14.38 19.32 -0.39
CA ASP A 102 -13.43 20.13 0.35
C ASP A 102 -12.87 19.33 1.52
N ALA A 103 -13.72 18.64 2.29
CA ALA A 103 -13.29 17.68 3.31
C ALA A 103 -12.34 16.62 2.75
N ALA A 104 -12.66 16.04 1.58
CA ALA A 104 -11.80 15.05 0.93
C ALA A 104 -10.49 15.63 0.36
N ARG A 105 -10.37 16.95 0.20
CA ARG A 105 -9.11 17.60 -0.15
C ARG A 105 -8.24 17.83 1.07
N ASP A 106 -8.86 18.12 2.20
CA ASP A 106 -8.14 18.38 3.44
C ASP A 106 -7.46 17.09 3.92
N ILE A 107 -8.16 15.96 3.92
CA ILE A 107 -7.58 14.62 4.20
C ILE A 107 -6.30 14.33 3.39
N LYS A 108 -6.14 14.89 2.21
CA LYS A 108 -4.96 14.66 1.37
C LYS A 108 -3.82 15.63 1.61
N ARG A 109 -4.05 16.67 2.38
CA ARG A 109 -3.06 17.71 2.66
C ARG A 109 -2.31 17.47 3.96
N ASP A 110 -2.93 16.70 4.87
CA ASP A 110 -2.32 16.25 6.12
C ASP A 110 -1.33 15.10 5.86
#